data_2b1bb2d86b952248e0cf0d217ba252a6
#
_entry.id   2b1bb2d86b952248e0cf0d217ba252a6
#
_cell.length_a   1.000
_cell.length_b   1.000
_cell.length_c   1.000
_cell.angle_alpha   90.00
_cell.angle_beta   90.00
_cell.angle_gamma   90.00
#
_symmetry.space_group_name_H-M   'P 1'
#
loop_
_entity.id
_entity.type
_entity.pdbx_description
1 polymer ?
#
loop_
_entity_poly.entity_id
_entity_poly.type
_entity_poly.pdbx_seq_one_letter_code
_entity_poly.pdbx_strand_id
1 'polypeptide(L)' 'MPRMRSISSIETEISKVEAELAKVQEKCDALSARLLELQTTKQEIEAKKVMDAFRKSGKSMQELMTFLEV' A
#
# COMPACT_ATOMS: atom_id res chain seq x y z
N MET A 1 11.87 45.65 -17.05
CA MET A 1 11.25 45.72 -15.73
C MET A 1 10.30 44.54 -15.51
N PRO A 2 10.52 43.71 -14.53
CA PRO A 2 9.61 42.61 -14.28
C PRO A 2 8.25 43.18 -13.88
N ARG A 3 7.22 42.71 -14.51
CA ARG A 3 5.86 43.06 -14.16
C ARG A 3 5.43 42.31 -12.94
N MET A 4 4.83 42.99 -12.00
CA MET A 4 4.18 42.32 -10.89
C MET A 4 2.96 41.56 -11.42
N ARG A 5 2.86 40.31 -11.09
CA ARG A 5 1.69 39.51 -11.44
C ARG A 5 0.48 40.01 -10.67
N SER A 6 -0.66 40.05 -11.32
CA SER A 6 -1.89 40.42 -10.64
C SER A 6 -2.27 39.32 -9.62
N ILE A 7 -3.01 39.70 -8.59
CA ILE A 7 -3.54 38.77 -7.60
C ILE A 7 -4.41 37.70 -8.28
N SER A 8 -5.21 38.14 -9.27
CA SER A 8 -6.06 37.21 -10.02
C SER A 8 -5.25 36.17 -10.77
N SER A 9 -4.13 36.56 -11.38
CA SER A 9 -3.24 35.63 -12.07
C SER A 9 -2.61 34.61 -11.10
N ILE A 10 -2.19 35.08 -9.93
CA ILE A 10 -1.61 34.23 -8.89
C ILE A 10 -2.66 33.26 -8.35
N GLU A 11 -3.86 33.74 -8.09
CA GLU A 11 -4.96 32.88 -7.62
C GLU A 11 -5.32 31.78 -8.61
N THR A 12 -5.31 32.10 -9.91
CA THR A 12 -5.53 31.11 -10.96
C THR A 12 -4.44 30.03 -10.91
N GLU A 13 -3.21 30.45 -10.75
CA GLU A 13 -2.08 29.55 -10.66
C GLU A 13 -2.16 28.65 -9.40
N ILE A 14 -2.55 29.22 -8.28
CA ILE A 14 -2.76 28.48 -7.04
C ILE A 14 -3.83 27.42 -7.23
N SER A 15 -4.97 27.77 -7.81
CA SER A 15 -6.05 26.82 -8.09
C SER A 15 -5.59 25.66 -8.97
N LYS A 16 -4.77 25.97 -9.95
CA LYS A 16 -4.21 24.97 -10.87
C LYS A 16 -3.30 23.98 -10.13
N VAL A 17 -2.41 24.53 -9.31
CA VAL A 17 -1.48 23.71 -8.53
C VAL A 17 -2.23 22.86 -7.50
N GLU A 18 -3.24 23.43 -6.86
CA GLU A 18 -4.07 22.68 -5.91
C GLU A 18 -4.78 21.50 -6.58
N ALA A 19 -5.30 21.71 -7.80
CA ALA A 19 -5.93 20.63 -8.56
C ALA A 19 -4.93 19.53 -8.93
N GLU A 20 -3.72 19.92 -9.32
CA GLU A 20 -2.66 18.97 -9.63
C GLU A 20 -2.24 18.18 -8.38
N LEU A 21 -2.13 18.87 -7.26
CA LEU A 21 -1.79 18.24 -5.98
C LEU A 21 -2.85 17.22 -5.57
N ALA A 22 -4.12 17.56 -5.72
CA ALA A 22 -5.22 16.63 -5.42
C ALA A 22 -5.13 15.36 -6.27
N LYS A 23 -4.80 15.48 -7.55
CA LYS A 23 -4.62 14.33 -8.45
C LYS A 23 -3.45 13.45 -8.02
N VAL A 24 -2.35 14.07 -7.62
CA VAL A 24 -1.17 13.33 -7.15
C VAL A 24 -1.49 12.61 -5.84
N GLN A 25 -2.23 13.26 -4.95
CA GLN A 25 -2.66 12.63 -3.70
C GLN A 25 -3.56 11.42 -3.94
N GLU A 26 -4.49 11.52 -4.90
CA GLU A 26 -5.33 10.39 -5.28
C GLU A 26 -4.50 9.22 -5.80
N LYS A 27 -3.50 9.50 -6.63
CA LYS A 27 -2.61 8.46 -7.13
C LYS A 27 -1.79 7.84 -6.01
N CYS A 28 -1.31 8.66 -5.08
CA CYS A 28 -0.56 8.19 -3.92
C CYS A 28 -1.42 7.26 -3.06
N ASP A 29 -2.66 7.66 -2.79
CA ASP A 29 -3.60 6.86 -2.01
C ASP A 29 -3.93 5.54 -2.71
N ALA A 30 -4.14 5.58 -4.01
CA ALA A 30 -4.41 4.38 -4.81
C ALA A 30 -3.22 3.42 -4.79
N LEU A 31 -2.01 3.95 -4.92
CA LEU A 31 -0.79 3.13 -4.86
C LEU A 31 -0.56 2.54 -3.47
N SER A 32 -0.84 3.32 -2.42
CA SER A 32 -0.73 2.84 -1.04
C SER A 32 -1.71 1.70 -0.78
N ALA A 33 -2.95 1.85 -1.24
CA ALA A 33 -3.97 0.80 -1.13
C ALA A 33 -3.56 -0.45 -1.91
N ARG A 34 -3.01 -0.27 -3.11
CA ARG A 34 -2.53 -1.38 -3.94
C ARG A 34 -1.36 -2.12 -3.28
N LEU A 35 -0.43 -1.38 -2.70
CA LEU A 35 0.69 -1.97 -1.98
C LEU A 35 0.21 -2.82 -0.81
N LEU A 36 -0.72 -2.30 -0.02
CA LEU A 36 -1.28 -3.03 1.11
C LEU A 36 -1.98 -4.31 0.65
N GLU A 37 -2.76 -4.23 -0.42
CA GLU A 37 -3.44 -5.36 -1.02
C GLU A 37 -2.45 -6.44 -1.46
N LEU A 38 -1.37 -6.03 -2.13
CA LEU A 38 -0.33 -6.96 -2.59
C LEU A 38 0.42 -7.60 -1.43
N GLN A 39 0.70 -6.84 -0.38
CA GLN A 39 1.34 -7.37 0.83
C GLN A 39 0.46 -8.41 1.52
N THR A 40 -0.84 -8.14 1.60
CA THR A 40 -1.81 -9.09 2.18
C THR A 40 -1.86 -10.37 1.35
N THR A 41 -1.94 -10.24 0.03
CA THR A 41 -1.95 -11.39 -0.89
C THR A 41 -0.68 -12.22 -0.74
N LYS A 42 0.47 -11.56 -0.64
CA LYS A 42 1.75 -12.24 -0.43
C LYS A 42 1.75 -13.04 0.86
N GLN A 43 1.27 -12.44 1.95
CA GLN A 43 1.17 -13.12 3.25
C GLN A 43 0.24 -14.33 3.20
N GLU A 44 -0.87 -14.22 2.48
CA GLU A 44 -1.80 -15.33 2.31
C GLU A 44 -1.17 -16.49 1.55
N ILE A 45 -0.43 -16.19 0.49
CA ILE A 45 0.28 -17.20 -0.29
C ILE A 45 1.35 -17.88 0.55
N GLU A 46 2.12 -17.11 1.30
CA GLU A 46 3.15 -17.65 2.19
C GLU A 46 2.55 -18.54 3.27
N ALA A 47 1.45 -18.12 3.88
CA ALA A 47 0.74 -18.91 4.88
C ALA A 47 0.25 -20.23 4.29
N LYS A 48 -0.30 -20.18 3.07
CA LYS A 48 -0.75 -21.38 2.37
C LYS A 48 0.41 -22.34 2.10
N LYS A 49 1.54 -21.84 1.68
CA LYS A 49 2.73 -22.65 1.43
C LYS A 49 3.21 -23.35 2.71
N VAL A 50 3.21 -22.63 3.82
CA VAL A 50 3.57 -23.18 5.11
C VAL A 50 2.61 -24.30 5.52
N MET A 51 1.30 -24.07 5.37
CA MET A 51 0.29 -25.08 5.71
C MET A 51 0.37 -26.30 4.80
N ASP A 52 0.62 -26.11 3.51
CA ASP A 52 0.78 -27.21 2.57
C ASP A 52 2.02 -28.05 2.92
N ALA A 53 3.12 -27.39 3.25
CA ALA A 53 4.35 -28.08 3.68
C ALA A 53 4.11 -28.87 4.97
N PHE A 54 3.38 -28.28 5.92
CA PHE A 54 3.01 -28.94 7.16
C PHE A 54 2.18 -30.20 6.90
N ARG A 55 1.18 -30.12 6.05
CA ARG A 55 0.35 -31.28 5.70
C ARG A 55 1.17 -32.39 5.05
N LYS A 56 2.09 -32.01 4.17
CA LYS A 56 2.97 -32.98 3.51
C LYS A 56 3.93 -33.66 4.48
N SER A 57 4.32 -32.96 5.54
CA SER A 57 5.22 -33.52 6.56
C SER A 57 4.53 -34.56 7.46
N GLY A 58 3.20 -34.60 7.44
CA GLY A 58 2.42 -35.54 8.26
C GLY A 58 2.42 -35.27 9.76
N LYS A 59 2.89 -34.10 10.15
CA LYS A 59 2.90 -33.70 11.57
C LYS A 59 1.51 -33.28 12.03
N SER A 60 1.23 -33.51 13.32
CA SER A 60 -0.02 -33.15 13.92
C SER A 60 -0.10 -31.66 14.21
N MET A 61 -1.31 -31.13 14.35
CA MET A 61 -1.53 -29.74 14.74
C MET A 61 -0.89 -29.45 16.11
N GLN A 62 -0.90 -30.41 17.01
CA GLN A 62 -0.30 -30.29 18.34
C GLN A 62 1.22 -30.08 18.24
N GLU A 63 1.88 -30.82 17.37
CA GLU A 63 3.31 -30.66 17.12
C GLU A 63 3.63 -29.28 16.54
N LEU A 64 2.79 -28.80 15.65
CA LEU A 64 2.93 -27.45 15.08
C LEU A 64 2.80 -26.39 16.17
N MET A 65 1.79 -26.49 17.01
CA MET A 65 1.57 -25.56 18.11
C MET A 65 2.73 -25.53 19.08
N THR A 66 3.28 -26.69 19.41
CA THR A 66 4.47 -26.81 20.26
C THR A 66 5.67 -26.10 19.63
N PHE A 67 5.85 -26.26 18.33
CA PHE A 67 6.92 -25.61 17.59
C PHE A 67 6.78 -24.07 17.61
N LEU A 68 5.56 -23.56 17.45
CA LEU A 68 5.30 -22.12 17.42
C LEU A 68 5.40 -21.45 18.80
N GLU A 69 5.26 -22.19 19.87
CA GLU A 69 5.35 -21.70 21.24
C GLU A 69 6.77 -21.54 21.76
N VAL A 70 7.74 -21.95 21.00
CA VAL A 70 9.15 -21.90 21.42
C VAL A 70 9.78 -20.48 21.36
#